data_b67c6ff2d7529305e604a2eebcd84e42
#
_entry.id   b67c6ff2d7529305e604a2eebcd84e42
#
_cell.length_a   1.000
_cell.length_b   1.000
_cell.length_c   1.000
_cell.angle_alpha   90.00
_cell.angle_beta   90.00
_cell.angle_gamma   90.00
#
_symmetry.space_group_name_H-M   'P 1'
#
loop_
_entity.id
_entity.type
_entity.pdbx_description
1 polymer ?
#
loop_
_entity_poly.entity_id
_entity_poly.type
_entity_poly.pdbx_seq_one_letter_code
_entity_poly.pdbx_strand_id
1 'polypeptide(L)'
;MGKKMKPIVLASLAFALLINSLSAVAQGVEMRLNKAISLLENDKPAFGLLSFDYSLNNARSLARSDLDFIIIDMEHAPFDVERIREFLLGMTDKRAILEKGSLQPNVVPFVRIPASGGEDVLSQVKQALDVGSFGVMFPAVNNRAEAEMAIRASRYPQLNGADDYEPAGLRGRNPSNAVWYWGTTDYIAKADLWPLDLSGELLAIIQIETVEGVENIEEIISVPGTGVIFIGPSDLSTAMGYTSAAAPEVEAAIQTVLSSCLAHDVPCAITTNSRTVEARLAEGFRFVTVGLDGGLSTGTQDALNRGRNAGDR
;
A
#
# COMPACT_ATOMS: atom_id res chain seq x y z
N MET A 1 -6.24 -0.66 77.31
CA MET A 1 -5.07 -0.15 76.58
C MET A 1 -5.22 -0.53 75.11
N GLY A 2 -5.80 0.34 74.33
CA GLY A 2 -6.03 0.14 72.90
C GLY A 2 -4.92 0.77 72.06
N LYS A 3 -4.17 -0.04 71.33
CA LYS A 3 -3.18 0.46 70.38
C LYS A 3 -3.88 0.88 69.10
N LYS A 4 -3.85 2.19 68.80
CA LYS A 4 -4.28 2.74 67.51
C LYS A 4 -3.30 2.32 66.41
N MET A 5 -3.75 1.58 65.43
CA MET A 5 -3.01 1.29 64.19
C MET A 5 -2.85 2.57 63.36
N LYS A 6 -1.65 2.81 62.85
CA LYS A 6 -1.26 4.01 62.13
C LYS A 6 -1.80 3.97 60.70
N PRO A 7 -2.19 5.12 60.10
CA PRO A 7 -2.84 5.20 58.77
C PRO A 7 -1.89 5.09 57.56
N ILE A 8 -0.68 4.53 57.74
CA ILE A 8 0.36 4.51 56.69
C ILE A 8 0.17 3.35 55.68
N VAL A 9 -0.57 2.28 56.05
CA VAL A 9 -0.72 1.10 55.19
C VAL A 9 -1.80 1.29 54.10
N LEU A 10 -2.79 2.20 54.30
CA LEU A 10 -3.83 2.44 53.31
C LEU A 10 -3.37 3.33 52.11
N ALA A 11 -2.38 4.20 52.34
CA ALA A 11 -1.88 5.08 51.27
C ALA A 11 -1.03 4.31 50.23
N SER A 12 -0.32 3.26 50.65
CA SER A 12 0.53 2.45 49.76
C SER A 12 -0.25 1.52 48.84
N LEU A 13 -1.43 1.03 49.25
CA LEU A 13 -2.29 0.22 48.38
C LEU A 13 -3.04 1.05 47.32
N ALA A 14 -3.43 2.28 47.66
CA ALA A 14 -4.11 3.16 46.68
C ALA A 14 -3.14 3.65 45.61
N PHE A 15 -1.86 3.84 45.93
CA PHE A 15 -0.84 4.25 44.97
C PHE A 15 -0.44 3.12 44.03
N ALA A 16 -0.39 1.87 44.50
CA ALA A 16 -0.13 0.69 43.66
C ALA A 16 -1.29 0.37 42.70
N LEU A 17 -2.54 0.63 43.08
CA LEU A 17 -3.71 0.48 42.24
C LEU A 17 -3.80 1.57 41.14
N LEU A 18 -3.34 2.79 41.43
CA LEU A 18 -3.28 3.88 40.43
C LEU A 18 -2.17 3.65 39.38
N ILE A 19 -1.03 3.07 39.76
CA ILE A 19 0.05 2.75 38.80
C ILE A 19 -0.38 1.60 37.87
N ASN A 20 -1.10 0.59 38.38
CA ASN A 20 -1.61 -0.49 37.55
C ASN A 20 -2.77 -0.04 36.61
N SER A 21 -3.57 0.95 36.98
CA SER A 21 -4.60 1.49 36.12
C SER A 21 -4.03 2.42 35.01
N LEU A 22 -2.90 3.10 35.27
CA LEU A 22 -2.20 3.86 34.21
C LEU A 22 -1.45 2.95 33.23
N SER A 23 -0.98 1.79 33.63
CA SER A 23 -0.33 0.82 32.75
C SER A 23 -1.31 0.07 31.85
N ALA A 24 -2.59 -0.02 32.22
CA ALA A 24 -3.63 -0.68 31.43
C ALA A 24 -4.25 0.24 30.33
N VAL A 25 -3.96 1.54 30.35
CA VAL A 25 -4.47 2.50 29.36
C VAL A 25 -3.49 2.73 28.20
N ALA A 26 -2.28 2.15 28.26
CA ALA A 26 -1.24 2.34 27.24
C ALA A 26 -0.97 1.11 26.36
N GLN A 27 -1.91 0.19 26.22
CA GLN A 27 -1.96 -0.68 25.03
C GLN A 27 -2.84 0.00 23.98
N GLY A 28 -2.40 1.18 23.51
CA GLY A 28 -2.89 1.73 22.26
C GLY A 28 -2.54 0.72 21.17
N VAL A 29 -3.52 0.30 20.39
CA VAL A 29 -3.31 -0.44 19.15
C VAL A 29 -2.21 0.32 18.40
N GLU A 30 -1.07 -0.31 18.19
CA GLU A 30 0.04 0.31 17.46
C GLU A 30 -0.49 0.71 16.08
N MET A 31 -0.43 2.00 15.78
CA MET A 31 -0.96 2.51 14.52
C MET A 31 -0.09 1.96 13.38
N ARG A 32 -0.70 1.31 12.40
CA ARG A 32 0.00 0.86 11.19
C ARG A 32 0.78 1.99 10.55
N LEU A 33 1.96 1.69 10.03
CA LEU A 33 2.72 2.65 9.23
C LEU A 33 2.08 2.81 7.84
N ASN A 34 1.59 1.73 7.24
CA ASN A 34 0.91 1.77 5.95
C ASN A 34 -0.59 2.10 6.11
N LYS A 35 -0.93 3.39 5.96
CA LYS A 35 -2.31 3.88 6.03
C LYS A 35 -3.23 3.19 5.02
N ALA A 36 -2.74 2.85 3.82
CA ALA A 36 -3.56 2.20 2.80
C ALA A 36 -4.00 0.80 3.26
N ILE A 37 -3.10 0.00 3.86
CA ILE A 37 -3.45 -1.28 4.46
C ILE A 37 -4.48 -1.08 5.57
N SER A 38 -4.27 -0.10 6.47
CA SER A 38 -5.24 0.20 7.54
C SER A 38 -6.64 0.50 7.02
N LEU A 39 -6.76 1.16 5.87
CA LEU A 39 -8.05 1.41 5.22
C LEU A 39 -8.67 0.12 4.68
N LEU A 40 -7.89 -0.67 3.95
CA LEU A 40 -8.34 -1.92 3.35
C LEU A 40 -8.79 -2.95 4.41
N GLU A 41 -8.07 -3.08 5.53
CA GLU A 41 -8.47 -3.92 6.67
C GLU A 41 -9.81 -3.54 7.29
N ASN A 42 -10.21 -2.28 7.16
CA ASN A 42 -11.48 -1.77 7.66
C ASN A 42 -12.55 -1.64 6.54
N ASP A 43 -12.34 -2.31 5.41
CA ASP A 43 -13.20 -2.25 4.22
C ASP A 43 -13.48 -0.82 3.75
N LYS A 44 -12.49 0.07 3.91
CA LYS A 44 -12.56 1.47 3.48
C LYS A 44 -11.75 1.68 2.20
N PRO A 45 -12.30 2.44 1.24
CA PRO A 45 -11.56 2.73 0.02
C PRO A 45 -10.34 3.63 0.30
N ALA A 46 -9.21 3.32 -0.37
CA ALA A 46 -8.01 4.15 -0.41
C ALA A 46 -7.95 4.92 -1.73
N PHE A 47 -7.60 6.20 -1.67
CA PHE A 47 -7.55 7.11 -2.81
C PHE A 47 -6.13 7.59 -3.05
N GLY A 48 -5.65 7.47 -4.29
CA GLY A 48 -4.30 7.89 -4.65
C GLY A 48 -4.19 8.42 -6.08
N LEU A 49 -2.96 8.61 -6.53
CA LEU A 49 -2.65 8.96 -7.92
C LEU A 49 -1.36 8.29 -8.40
N LEU A 50 -1.14 8.31 -9.73
CA LEU A 50 0.13 7.97 -10.36
C LEU A 50 0.98 9.24 -10.48
N SER A 51 2.25 9.17 -10.04
CA SER A 51 3.19 10.30 -10.02
C SER A 51 4.37 10.04 -10.95
N PHE A 52 4.61 10.95 -11.88
CA PHE A 52 5.70 10.93 -12.87
C PHE A 52 6.73 12.04 -12.64
N ASP A 53 6.40 13.04 -11.83
CA ASP A 53 7.30 14.15 -11.48
C ASP A 53 8.04 13.86 -10.17
N TYR A 54 9.31 13.54 -10.27
CA TYR A 54 10.19 13.24 -9.13
C TYR A 54 10.75 14.48 -8.43
N SER A 55 10.25 15.69 -8.75
CA SER A 55 10.73 16.89 -8.12
C SER A 55 10.42 16.97 -6.62
N LEU A 56 11.31 17.60 -5.87
CA LEU A 56 11.11 17.85 -4.44
C LEU A 56 9.85 18.70 -4.16
N ASN A 57 9.47 19.58 -5.09
CA ASN A 57 8.25 20.38 -4.95
C ASN A 57 7.01 19.50 -5.06
N ASN A 58 6.99 18.56 -6.00
CA ASN A 58 5.90 17.59 -6.14
C ASN A 58 5.82 16.70 -4.89
N ALA A 59 6.94 16.16 -4.42
CA ALA A 59 6.98 15.35 -3.19
C ALA A 59 6.34 16.05 -2.00
N ARG A 60 6.70 17.32 -1.77
CA ARG A 60 6.13 18.13 -0.67
C ARG A 60 4.65 18.44 -0.85
N SER A 61 4.24 18.69 -2.09
CA SER A 61 2.83 18.95 -2.41
C SER A 61 1.97 17.71 -2.13
N LEU A 62 2.41 16.55 -2.63
CA LEU A 62 1.71 15.29 -2.46
C LEU A 62 1.66 14.85 -0.98
N ALA A 63 2.76 14.99 -0.23
CA ALA A 63 2.80 14.65 1.19
C ALA A 63 1.80 15.44 2.06
N ARG A 64 1.37 16.63 1.59
CA ARG A 64 0.40 17.51 2.26
C ARG A 64 -1.00 17.44 1.68
N SER A 65 -1.18 16.58 0.69
CA SER A 65 -2.49 16.39 0.07
C SER A 65 -3.39 15.53 0.96
N ASP A 66 -4.67 15.49 0.59
CA ASP A 66 -5.65 14.61 1.21
C ASP A 66 -5.69 13.22 0.63
N LEU A 67 -4.72 12.84 -0.21
CA LEU A 67 -4.58 11.48 -0.73
C LEU A 67 -4.21 10.49 0.39
N ASP A 68 -4.49 9.22 0.17
CA ASP A 68 -4.08 8.15 1.07
C ASP A 68 -2.77 7.51 0.60
N PHE A 69 -2.55 7.46 -0.71
CA PHE A 69 -1.34 6.90 -1.30
C PHE A 69 -0.95 7.61 -2.61
N ILE A 70 0.27 7.37 -3.03
CA ILE A 70 0.76 7.65 -4.40
C ILE A 70 1.49 6.42 -4.93
N ILE A 71 1.45 6.25 -6.25
CA ILE A 71 2.27 5.28 -6.96
C ILE A 71 3.28 6.08 -7.79
N ILE A 72 4.54 6.04 -7.39
CA ILE A 72 5.65 6.68 -8.11
C ILE A 72 6.00 5.78 -9.29
N ASP A 73 5.86 6.31 -10.50
CA ASP A 73 5.97 5.52 -11.71
C ASP A 73 7.40 5.48 -12.25
N MET A 74 8.02 4.30 -12.26
CA MET A 74 9.29 4.03 -12.92
C MET A 74 9.13 3.17 -14.20
N GLU A 75 7.89 2.90 -14.62
CA GLU A 75 7.62 2.19 -15.86
C GLU A 75 7.68 3.15 -17.08
N HIS A 76 6.90 4.24 -17.02
CA HIS A 76 6.83 5.24 -18.10
C HIS A 76 7.67 6.49 -17.82
N ALA A 77 8.35 6.54 -16.68
CA ALA A 77 9.35 7.53 -16.31
C ALA A 77 10.71 6.85 -16.08
N PRO A 78 11.82 7.60 -16.00
CA PRO A 78 13.14 7.00 -15.83
C PRO A 78 13.23 6.11 -14.59
N PHE A 79 13.84 4.93 -14.74
CA PHE A 79 14.22 4.09 -13.61
C PHE A 79 15.41 4.74 -12.88
N ASP A 80 15.10 5.59 -11.91
CA ASP A 80 16.08 6.37 -11.14
C ASP A 80 15.80 6.26 -9.64
N VAL A 81 16.37 5.22 -9.04
CA VAL A 81 16.19 4.89 -7.62
C VAL A 81 16.72 6.01 -6.71
N GLU A 82 17.76 6.72 -7.11
CA GLU A 82 18.30 7.84 -6.33
C GLU A 82 17.29 8.99 -6.26
N ARG A 83 16.63 9.31 -7.37
CA ARG A 83 15.56 10.30 -7.41
C ARG A 83 14.36 9.88 -6.55
N ILE A 84 14.01 8.59 -6.56
CA ILE A 84 12.95 8.08 -5.67
C ILE A 84 13.35 8.25 -4.21
N ARG A 85 14.59 7.97 -3.85
CA ARG A 85 15.09 8.18 -2.49
C ARG A 85 14.96 9.65 -2.05
N GLU A 86 15.40 10.58 -2.90
CA GLU A 86 15.26 12.02 -2.66
C GLU A 86 13.79 12.44 -2.53
N PHE A 87 12.92 11.89 -3.38
CA PHE A 87 11.49 12.14 -3.36
C PHE A 87 10.85 11.68 -2.05
N LEU A 88 11.13 10.44 -1.61
CA LEU A 88 10.63 9.91 -0.34
C LEU A 88 11.09 10.76 0.85
N LEU A 89 12.37 11.15 0.89
CA LEU A 89 12.87 12.09 1.91
C LEU A 89 12.15 13.43 1.85
N GLY A 90 11.82 13.92 0.65
CA GLY A 90 11.04 15.13 0.42
C GLY A 90 9.58 15.03 0.92
N MET A 91 9.02 13.84 0.99
CA MET A 91 7.69 13.59 1.55
C MET A 91 7.66 13.63 3.09
N THR A 92 8.82 13.62 3.75
CA THR A 92 8.89 13.62 5.23
C THR A 92 8.53 15.00 5.78
N ASP A 93 7.32 15.17 6.31
CA ASP A 93 6.90 16.37 7.02
C ASP A 93 7.06 16.18 8.54
N LYS A 94 8.18 16.69 9.09
CA LYS A 94 8.50 16.58 10.53
C LYS A 94 7.46 17.23 11.43
N ARG A 95 6.82 18.30 10.96
CA ARG A 95 5.76 18.99 11.70
C ARG A 95 4.51 18.11 11.80
N ALA A 96 4.09 17.53 10.68
CA ALA A 96 2.94 16.62 10.64
C ALA A 96 3.18 15.37 11.53
N ILE A 97 4.40 14.80 11.52
CA ILE A 97 4.79 13.70 12.40
C ILE A 97 4.65 14.10 13.87
N LEU A 98 5.19 15.27 14.24
CA LEU A 98 5.14 15.76 15.64
C LEU A 98 3.70 16.03 16.08
N GLU A 99 2.89 16.71 15.26
CA GLU A 99 1.50 17.06 15.57
C GLU A 99 0.61 15.80 15.66
N LYS A 100 0.84 14.82 14.79
CA LYS A 100 0.09 13.55 14.79
C LYS A 100 0.57 12.57 15.88
N GLY A 101 1.81 12.69 16.34
CA GLY A 101 2.43 11.74 17.28
C GLY A 101 2.64 10.34 16.69
N SER A 102 2.76 10.23 15.36
CA SER A 102 2.91 8.95 14.64
C SER A 102 3.86 9.10 13.45
N LEU A 103 4.63 8.04 13.18
CA LEU A 103 5.50 7.92 12.02
C LEU A 103 4.75 7.55 10.72
N GLN A 104 3.47 7.16 10.82
CA GLN A 104 2.64 6.87 9.64
C GLN A 104 2.67 8.06 8.66
N PRO A 105 3.10 7.89 7.40
CA PRO A 105 2.99 8.96 6.40
C PRO A 105 1.52 9.34 6.16
N ASN A 106 1.26 10.61 5.91
CA ASN A 106 -0.10 11.05 5.55
C ASN A 106 -0.53 10.47 4.21
N VAL A 107 0.44 10.34 3.29
CA VAL A 107 0.28 9.76 1.96
C VAL A 107 1.34 8.66 1.80
N VAL A 108 0.90 7.43 1.59
CA VAL A 108 1.78 6.25 1.52
C VAL A 108 2.39 6.14 0.12
N PRO A 109 3.72 6.12 -0.01
CA PRO A 109 4.36 5.95 -1.31
C PRO A 109 4.54 4.47 -1.68
N PHE A 110 4.04 4.10 -2.84
CA PHE A 110 4.33 2.89 -3.57
C PHE A 110 5.17 3.20 -4.80
N VAL A 111 5.82 2.21 -5.39
CA VAL A 111 6.60 2.35 -6.62
C VAL A 111 6.10 1.37 -7.66
N ARG A 112 5.80 1.84 -8.87
CA ARG A 112 5.60 0.97 -10.01
C ARG A 112 6.95 0.76 -10.70
N ILE A 113 7.41 -0.50 -10.75
CA ILE A 113 8.65 -0.87 -11.43
C ILE A 113 8.41 -1.01 -12.94
N PRO A 114 9.46 -0.96 -13.78
CA PRO A 114 9.33 -1.24 -15.20
C PRO A 114 8.72 -2.62 -15.46
N ALA A 115 7.88 -2.73 -16.50
CA ALA A 115 7.43 -4.01 -17.03
C ALA A 115 8.62 -4.69 -17.70
N SER A 116 9.17 -5.70 -17.05
CA SER A 116 10.47 -6.24 -17.41
C SER A 116 10.41 -7.55 -18.21
N GLY A 117 9.24 -7.98 -18.67
CA GLY A 117 9.14 -9.25 -19.38
C GLY A 117 9.79 -10.45 -18.65
N GLY A 118 9.90 -10.37 -17.32
CA GLY A 118 10.55 -11.37 -16.47
C GLY A 118 12.04 -11.15 -16.23
N GLU A 119 12.65 -10.09 -16.74
CA GLU A 119 14.06 -9.79 -16.53
C GLU A 119 14.29 -8.95 -15.25
N ASP A 120 15.18 -9.44 -14.37
CA ASP A 120 15.74 -8.74 -13.19
C ASP A 120 14.74 -8.08 -12.21
N VAL A 121 13.56 -8.63 -12.07
CA VAL A 121 12.54 -8.17 -11.10
C VAL A 121 13.13 -8.06 -9.69
N LEU A 122 13.98 -9.02 -9.29
CA LEU A 122 14.61 -9.04 -7.97
C LEU A 122 15.43 -7.77 -7.68
N SER A 123 16.21 -7.29 -8.66
CA SER A 123 17.03 -6.09 -8.49
C SER A 123 16.17 -4.85 -8.37
N GLN A 124 15.17 -4.72 -9.22
CA GLN A 124 14.28 -3.56 -9.26
C GLN A 124 13.44 -3.46 -7.97
N VAL A 125 12.82 -4.55 -7.55
CA VAL A 125 12.03 -4.64 -6.31
C VAL A 125 12.88 -4.35 -5.08
N LYS A 126 14.05 -5.00 -4.99
CA LYS A 126 14.97 -4.76 -3.89
C LYS A 126 15.36 -3.28 -3.78
N GLN A 127 15.72 -2.64 -4.87
CA GLN A 127 16.12 -1.23 -4.87
C GLN A 127 14.96 -0.31 -4.50
N ALA A 128 13.75 -0.55 -5.02
CA ALA A 128 12.56 0.22 -4.68
C ALA A 128 12.19 0.12 -3.20
N LEU A 129 12.29 -1.08 -2.62
CA LEU A 129 11.99 -1.31 -1.20
C LEU A 129 13.13 -0.83 -0.28
N ASP A 130 14.39 -0.94 -0.70
CA ASP A 130 15.54 -0.53 0.12
C ASP A 130 15.63 0.99 0.29
N VAL A 131 15.01 1.80 -0.59
CA VAL A 131 14.89 3.25 -0.40
C VAL A 131 13.71 3.63 0.50
N GLY A 132 12.79 2.70 0.80
CA GLY A 132 11.74 2.88 1.81
C GLY A 132 10.31 2.96 1.28
N SER A 133 10.03 2.58 0.02
CA SER A 133 8.63 2.45 -0.42
C SER A 133 7.86 1.42 0.42
N PHE A 134 6.55 1.62 0.55
CA PHE A 134 5.66 0.73 1.31
C PHE A 134 5.08 -0.40 0.47
N GLY A 135 5.64 -0.63 -0.70
CA GLY A 135 5.25 -1.70 -1.59
C GLY A 135 5.60 -1.41 -3.04
N VAL A 136 5.33 -2.38 -3.89
CA VAL A 136 5.66 -2.33 -5.31
C VAL A 136 4.44 -2.71 -6.14
N MET A 137 4.22 -1.97 -7.23
CA MET A 137 3.28 -2.31 -8.28
C MET A 137 4.03 -3.01 -9.40
N PHE A 138 3.53 -4.17 -9.78
CA PHE A 138 4.10 -5.06 -10.78
C PHE A 138 3.24 -5.02 -12.06
N PRO A 139 3.67 -4.32 -13.13
CA PRO A 139 2.89 -4.21 -14.35
C PRO A 139 2.92 -5.50 -15.16
N ALA A 140 1.88 -5.71 -15.98
CA ALA A 140 1.76 -6.77 -16.96
C ALA A 140 2.00 -8.19 -16.42
N VAL A 141 1.47 -8.52 -15.24
CA VAL A 141 1.54 -9.88 -14.70
C VAL A 141 0.52 -10.77 -15.42
N ASN A 142 1.00 -11.86 -16.01
CA ASN A 142 0.25 -12.71 -16.92
C ASN A 142 -0.11 -14.09 -16.37
N ASN A 143 0.63 -14.56 -15.38
CA ASN A 143 0.46 -15.93 -14.87
C ASN A 143 0.88 -16.06 -13.39
N ARG A 144 0.57 -17.22 -12.81
CA ARG A 144 0.90 -17.54 -11.43
C ARG A 144 2.38 -17.42 -11.11
N ALA A 145 3.27 -17.84 -12.01
CA ALA A 145 4.72 -17.85 -11.74
C ALA A 145 5.28 -16.42 -11.63
N GLU A 146 4.78 -15.50 -12.45
CA GLU A 146 5.13 -14.08 -12.37
C GLU A 146 4.58 -13.43 -11.09
N ALA A 147 3.34 -13.72 -10.71
CA ALA A 147 2.76 -13.28 -9.45
C ALA A 147 3.56 -13.81 -8.24
N GLU A 148 3.91 -15.10 -8.23
CA GLU A 148 4.73 -15.70 -7.17
C GLU A 148 6.12 -15.06 -7.10
N MET A 149 6.74 -14.76 -8.25
CA MET A 149 8.02 -14.06 -8.28
C MET A 149 7.91 -12.65 -7.69
N ALA A 150 6.85 -11.92 -7.96
CA ALA A 150 6.58 -10.60 -7.38
C ALA A 150 6.50 -10.67 -5.84
N ILE A 151 5.79 -11.66 -5.31
CA ILE A 151 5.68 -11.89 -3.86
C ILE A 151 7.05 -12.22 -3.26
N ARG A 152 7.75 -13.21 -3.82
CA ARG A 152 9.06 -13.65 -3.34
C ARG A 152 10.13 -12.56 -3.40
N ALA A 153 10.11 -11.72 -4.45
CA ALA A 153 11.04 -10.60 -4.61
C ALA A 153 10.84 -9.52 -3.53
N SER A 154 9.61 -9.35 -3.06
CA SER A 154 9.26 -8.33 -2.06
C SER A 154 9.62 -8.73 -0.63
N ARG A 155 9.69 -10.01 -0.34
CA ARG A 155 9.88 -10.57 1.01
C ARG A 155 11.35 -10.85 1.33
N TYR A 156 11.75 -10.60 2.57
CA TYR A 156 12.98 -11.20 3.09
C TYR A 156 12.77 -12.71 3.31
N PRO A 157 13.84 -13.53 3.23
CA PRO A 157 13.74 -14.93 3.62
C PRO A 157 13.23 -15.08 5.06
N GLN A 158 12.18 -15.86 5.25
CA GLN A 158 11.57 -16.13 6.55
C GLN A 158 12.48 -17.05 7.39
N LEU A 159 12.26 -17.02 8.71
CA LEU A 159 12.91 -17.93 9.63
C LEU A 159 12.38 -19.36 9.43
N ASN A 160 13.24 -20.36 9.66
CA ASN A 160 12.83 -21.75 9.60
C ASN A 160 11.68 -22.03 10.57
N GLY A 161 10.58 -22.56 10.04
CA GLY A 161 9.40 -22.90 10.81
C GLY A 161 8.45 -21.72 11.06
N ALA A 162 8.61 -20.60 10.36
CA ALA A 162 7.61 -19.54 10.34
C ALA A 162 6.30 -20.03 9.67
N ASP A 163 5.15 -19.64 10.22
CA ASP A 163 3.84 -20.04 9.70
C ASP A 163 3.58 -19.48 8.28
N ASP A 164 4.16 -18.31 7.99
CA ASP A 164 4.11 -17.61 6.71
C ASP A 164 5.31 -17.92 5.79
N TYR A 165 5.93 -19.10 5.94
CA TYR A 165 7.18 -19.45 5.23
C TYR A 165 7.03 -19.39 3.71
N GLU A 166 5.93 -19.87 3.15
CA GLU A 166 5.68 -19.90 1.71
C GLU A 166 4.73 -18.76 1.26
N PRO A 167 5.03 -18.13 0.13
CA PRO A 167 6.19 -18.27 -0.77
C PRO A 167 7.47 -17.68 -0.16
N ALA A 168 8.54 -18.47 -0.12
CA ALA A 168 9.81 -18.10 0.52
C ALA A 168 10.42 -16.85 -0.13
N GLY A 169 10.80 -15.87 0.69
CA GLY A 169 11.36 -14.60 0.24
C GLY A 169 12.74 -14.72 -0.40
N LEU A 170 13.03 -13.84 -1.34
CA LEU A 170 14.30 -13.76 -2.08
C LEU A 170 15.03 -12.42 -1.92
N ARG A 171 14.40 -11.43 -1.24
CA ARG A 171 14.96 -10.09 -1.09
C ARG A 171 16.28 -10.12 -0.31
N GLY A 172 17.36 -9.57 -0.88
CA GLY A 172 18.63 -9.39 -0.19
C GLY A 172 18.54 -8.30 0.88
N ARG A 173 19.28 -8.45 1.98
CA ARG A 173 19.15 -7.61 3.17
C ARG A 173 20.08 -6.41 3.15
N ASN A 174 19.56 -5.21 2.88
CA ASN A 174 20.23 -3.93 3.11
C ASN A 174 19.20 -2.83 3.40
N PRO A 175 18.62 -2.75 4.61
CA PRO A 175 17.49 -1.87 4.88
C PRO A 175 17.88 -0.45 5.31
N SER A 176 19.13 -0.02 5.23
CA SER A 176 19.63 1.22 5.89
C SER A 176 18.80 2.47 5.53
N ASN A 177 18.45 2.67 4.26
CA ASN A 177 17.66 3.83 3.83
C ASN A 177 16.19 3.67 4.22
N ALA A 178 15.63 2.46 4.11
CA ALA A 178 14.26 2.19 4.48
C ALA A 178 14.03 2.36 6.00
N VAL A 179 14.94 1.85 6.83
CA VAL A 179 14.94 2.10 8.29
C VAL A 179 14.96 3.58 8.60
N TRP A 180 15.79 4.35 7.89
CA TRP A 180 15.86 5.79 8.07
C TRP A 180 14.56 6.49 7.67
N TYR A 181 13.98 6.10 6.54
CA TYR A 181 12.74 6.71 6.03
C TYR A 181 11.53 6.36 6.89
N TRP A 182 11.37 5.08 7.25
CA TRP A 182 10.25 4.65 8.12
C TRP A 182 10.39 5.13 9.56
N GLY A 183 11.62 5.44 10.00
CA GLY A 183 11.90 5.90 11.37
C GLY A 183 11.76 4.81 12.42
N THR A 184 11.82 3.53 12.07
CA THR A 184 11.65 2.40 12.96
C THR A 184 12.86 1.49 12.99
N THR A 185 13.15 0.88 14.15
CA THR A 185 14.27 -0.06 14.33
C THR A 185 13.88 -1.51 14.02
N ASP A 186 12.60 -1.81 13.96
CA ASP A 186 12.03 -3.14 13.70
C ASP A 186 11.60 -3.34 12.23
N TYR A 187 12.16 -2.56 11.32
CA TYR A 187 11.85 -2.57 9.89
C TYR A 187 11.81 -3.98 9.30
N ILE A 188 12.78 -4.84 9.63
CA ILE A 188 12.85 -6.20 9.07
C ILE A 188 11.61 -7.03 9.42
N ALA A 189 11.11 -6.89 10.64
CA ALA A 189 9.90 -7.59 11.07
C ALA A 189 8.63 -7.02 10.42
N LYS A 190 8.62 -5.71 10.15
CA LYS A 190 7.48 -5.03 9.52
C LYS A 190 7.51 -5.06 7.98
N ALA A 191 8.68 -5.31 7.38
CA ALA A 191 8.87 -5.30 5.94
C ALA A 191 8.50 -6.65 5.29
N ASP A 192 7.32 -7.15 5.60
CA ASP A 192 6.70 -8.29 4.95
C ASP A 192 5.33 -7.90 4.35
N LEU A 193 4.77 -8.77 3.53
CA LEU A 193 3.58 -8.50 2.72
C LEU A 193 2.29 -8.77 3.49
N TRP A 194 1.46 -7.76 3.59
CA TRP A 194 0.05 -7.93 3.91
C TRP A 194 -0.72 -8.45 2.67
N PRO A 195 -1.69 -9.37 2.78
CA PRO A 195 -2.23 -9.98 4.01
C PRO A 195 -1.53 -11.29 4.44
N LEU A 196 -0.43 -11.70 3.82
CA LEU A 196 0.27 -12.94 4.16
C LEU A 196 0.84 -12.88 5.59
N ASP A 197 1.49 -11.78 5.94
CA ASP A 197 1.80 -11.40 7.32
C ASP A 197 0.85 -10.27 7.75
N LEU A 198 -0.03 -10.55 8.72
CA LEU A 198 -1.00 -9.56 9.20
C LEU A 198 -0.33 -8.35 9.89
N SER A 199 0.92 -8.46 10.32
CA SER A 199 1.71 -7.35 10.86
C SER A 199 2.57 -6.65 9.80
N GLY A 200 2.62 -7.20 8.59
CA GLY A 200 3.39 -6.69 7.46
C GLY A 200 2.88 -5.33 6.99
N GLU A 201 3.81 -4.46 6.65
CA GLU A 201 3.54 -3.08 6.21
C GLU A 201 3.81 -2.87 4.72
N LEU A 202 4.18 -3.93 3.99
CA LEU A 202 4.36 -3.90 2.54
C LEU A 202 3.10 -4.36 1.81
N LEU A 203 2.87 -3.77 0.63
CA LEU A 203 1.78 -4.14 -0.25
C LEU A 203 2.33 -4.54 -1.63
N ALA A 204 2.03 -5.76 -2.08
CA ALA A 204 2.23 -6.17 -3.46
C ALA A 204 0.99 -5.81 -4.28
N ILE A 205 1.15 -4.97 -5.29
CA ILE A 205 0.08 -4.52 -6.18
C ILE A 205 0.32 -5.19 -7.53
N ILE A 206 -0.49 -6.17 -7.87
CA ILE A 206 -0.37 -6.95 -9.11
C ILE A 206 -1.24 -6.30 -10.19
N GLN A 207 -0.62 -5.83 -11.27
CA GLN A 207 -1.34 -5.13 -12.33
C GLN A 207 -1.73 -6.08 -13.46
N ILE A 208 -3.02 -6.15 -13.74
CA ILE A 208 -3.65 -6.94 -14.82
C ILE A 208 -4.04 -5.99 -15.93
N GLU A 209 -3.42 -6.13 -17.08
CA GLU A 209 -3.60 -5.23 -18.23
C GLU A 209 -3.36 -5.89 -19.60
N THR A 210 -3.37 -7.23 -19.61
CA THR A 210 -3.24 -8.05 -20.82
C THR A 210 -4.38 -9.05 -20.90
N VAL A 211 -4.63 -9.59 -22.09
CA VAL A 211 -5.61 -10.67 -22.29
C VAL A 211 -5.25 -11.89 -21.48
N GLU A 212 -3.96 -12.31 -21.51
CA GLU A 212 -3.46 -13.45 -20.78
C GLU A 212 -3.63 -13.28 -19.26
N GLY A 213 -3.33 -12.09 -18.70
CA GLY A 213 -3.54 -11.80 -17.29
C GLY A 213 -5.00 -11.89 -16.86
N VAL A 214 -5.95 -11.48 -17.72
CA VAL A 214 -7.39 -11.65 -17.47
C VAL A 214 -7.79 -13.12 -17.50
N GLU A 215 -7.31 -13.89 -18.48
CA GLU A 215 -7.61 -15.32 -18.60
C GLU A 215 -7.08 -16.14 -17.41
N ASN A 216 -5.93 -15.73 -16.86
CA ASN A 216 -5.25 -16.42 -15.76
C ASN A 216 -5.53 -15.79 -14.38
N ILE A 217 -6.53 -14.92 -14.25
CA ILE A 217 -6.77 -14.16 -13.00
C ILE A 217 -6.93 -15.06 -11.76
N GLU A 218 -7.61 -16.20 -11.88
CA GLU A 218 -7.85 -17.11 -10.76
C GLU A 218 -6.55 -17.70 -10.19
N GLU A 219 -5.60 -18.05 -11.04
CA GLU A 219 -4.32 -18.57 -10.57
C GLU A 219 -3.37 -17.47 -10.07
N ILE A 220 -3.44 -16.24 -10.64
CA ILE A 220 -2.69 -15.09 -10.19
C ILE A 220 -3.15 -14.66 -8.79
N ILE A 221 -4.46 -14.47 -8.61
CA ILE A 221 -5.02 -13.96 -7.36
C ILE A 221 -4.89 -14.96 -6.20
N SER A 222 -4.78 -16.26 -6.51
CA SER A 222 -4.60 -17.31 -5.51
C SER A 222 -3.20 -17.39 -4.92
N VAL A 223 -2.24 -16.60 -5.40
CA VAL A 223 -0.88 -16.55 -4.85
C VAL A 223 -0.90 -15.87 -3.48
N PRO A 224 -0.48 -16.55 -2.39
CA PRO A 224 -0.45 -15.95 -1.06
C PRO A 224 0.44 -14.70 -1.03
N GLY A 225 -0.05 -13.61 -0.42
CA GLY A 225 0.65 -12.33 -0.38
C GLY A 225 0.23 -11.35 -1.48
N THR A 226 -0.65 -11.73 -2.40
CA THR A 226 -1.29 -10.78 -3.33
C THR A 226 -2.14 -9.80 -2.53
N GLY A 227 -1.66 -8.57 -2.42
CA GLY A 227 -2.31 -7.56 -1.57
C GLY A 227 -3.39 -6.76 -2.27
N VAL A 228 -3.18 -6.42 -3.54
CA VAL A 228 -4.12 -5.68 -4.41
C VAL A 228 -3.99 -6.17 -5.83
N ILE A 229 -5.12 -6.38 -6.51
CA ILE A 229 -5.17 -6.53 -7.98
C ILE A 229 -5.51 -5.18 -8.58
N PHE A 230 -4.63 -4.63 -9.41
CA PHE A 230 -4.81 -3.35 -10.08
C PHE A 230 -5.09 -3.55 -11.56
N ILE A 231 -6.23 -3.06 -12.04
CA ILE A 231 -6.56 -3.14 -13.47
C ILE A 231 -6.03 -1.91 -14.18
N GLY A 232 -5.28 -2.11 -15.29
CA GLY A 232 -4.80 -1.07 -16.19
C GLY A 232 -5.70 -0.94 -17.45
N PRO A 233 -6.81 -0.16 -17.42
CA PRO A 233 -7.79 -0.20 -18.52
C PRO A 233 -7.24 0.28 -19.86
N SER A 234 -6.26 1.18 -19.87
CA SER A 234 -5.64 1.72 -21.10
C SER A 234 -4.87 0.63 -21.84
N ASP A 235 -3.97 -0.03 -21.13
CA ASP A 235 -3.13 -1.08 -21.72
C ASP A 235 -3.93 -2.34 -22.02
N LEU A 236 -4.90 -2.68 -21.15
CA LEU A 236 -5.85 -3.77 -21.40
C LEU A 236 -6.64 -3.53 -22.71
N SER A 237 -7.14 -2.30 -22.92
CA SER A 237 -7.87 -1.99 -24.17
C SER A 237 -6.98 -2.16 -25.40
N THR A 238 -5.73 -1.74 -25.32
CA THR A 238 -4.75 -1.89 -26.39
C THR A 238 -4.40 -3.36 -26.63
N ALA A 239 -4.17 -4.12 -25.57
CA ALA A 239 -3.89 -5.56 -25.65
C ALA A 239 -5.07 -6.36 -26.25
N MET A 240 -6.30 -5.93 -25.98
CA MET A 240 -7.51 -6.50 -26.58
C MET A 240 -7.79 -6.02 -28.03
N GLY A 241 -6.99 -5.08 -28.57
CA GLY A 241 -7.16 -4.53 -29.91
C GLY A 241 -8.22 -3.42 -30.02
N TYR A 242 -8.59 -2.79 -28.90
CA TYR A 242 -9.54 -1.67 -28.85
C TYR A 242 -8.82 -0.33 -28.71
N THR A 243 -9.41 0.72 -29.28
CA THR A 243 -8.90 2.09 -29.20
C THR A 243 -9.42 2.86 -27.98
N SER A 244 -10.28 2.24 -27.19
CA SER A 244 -10.93 2.89 -26.05
C SER A 244 -11.13 1.91 -24.91
N ALA A 245 -10.71 2.31 -23.72
CA ALA A 245 -11.00 1.58 -22.47
C ALA A 245 -12.52 1.56 -22.11
N ALA A 246 -13.34 2.35 -22.82
CA ALA A 246 -14.79 2.36 -22.65
C ALA A 246 -15.53 1.36 -23.58
N ALA A 247 -14.80 0.53 -24.36
CA ALA A 247 -15.40 -0.51 -25.17
C ALA A 247 -16.11 -1.54 -24.26
N PRO A 248 -17.33 -2.00 -24.63
CA PRO A 248 -18.07 -2.97 -23.80
C PRO A 248 -17.31 -4.26 -23.51
N GLU A 249 -16.47 -4.71 -24.42
CA GLU A 249 -15.64 -5.91 -24.29
C GLU A 249 -14.53 -5.70 -23.25
N VAL A 250 -13.92 -4.50 -23.21
CA VAL A 250 -12.93 -4.13 -22.20
C VAL A 250 -13.59 -4.03 -20.83
N GLU A 251 -14.79 -3.45 -20.75
CA GLU A 251 -15.57 -3.41 -19.53
C GLU A 251 -15.92 -4.83 -19.04
N ALA A 252 -16.28 -5.74 -19.92
CA ALA A 252 -16.54 -7.14 -19.57
C ALA A 252 -15.29 -7.81 -18.97
N ALA A 253 -14.10 -7.56 -19.52
CA ALA A 253 -12.83 -8.06 -18.96
C ALA A 253 -12.55 -7.46 -17.59
N ILE A 254 -12.78 -6.14 -17.39
CA ILE A 254 -12.67 -5.47 -16.09
C ILE A 254 -13.59 -6.13 -15.05
N GLN A 255 -14.84 -6.40 -15.41
CA GLN A 255 -15.81 -7.04 -14.51
C GLN A 255 -15.46 -8.50 -14.21
N THR A 256 -14.81 -9.22 -15.13
CA THR A 256 -14.26 -10.56 -14.86
C THR A 256 -13.21 -10.49 -13.76
N VAL A 257 -12.24 -9.60 -13.85
CA VAL A 257 -11.19 -9.42 -12.84
C VAL A 257 -11.80 -8.98 -11.50
N LEU A 258 -12.73 -8.03 -11.51
CA LEU A 258 -13.42 -7.57 -10.30
C LEU A 258 -14.16 -8.72 -9.60
N SER A 259 -14.84 -9.56 -10.38
CA SER A 259 -15.59 -10.72 -9.83
C SER A 259 -14.64 -11.69 -9.12
N SER A 260 -13.47 -11.96 -9.67
CA SER A 260 -12.42 -12.76 -9.03
C SER A 260 -11.91 -12.11 -7.75
N CYS A 261 -11.65 -10.78 -7.77
CA CYS A 261 -11.26 -10.04 -6.56
C CYS A 261 -12.27 -10.21 -5.43
N LEU A 262 -13.56 -10.04 -5.72
CA LEU A 262 -14.64 -10.17 -4.73
C LEU A 262 -14.79 -11.61 -4.22
N ALA A 263 -14.59 -12.60 -5.08
CA ALA A 263 -14.67 -14.01 -4.71
C ALA A 263 -13.52 -14.44 -3.78
N HIS A 264 -12.34 -13.85 -3.93
CA HIS A 264 -11.14 -14.14 -3.14
C HIS A 264 -10.91 -13.19 -1.97
N ASP A 265 -11.78 -12.21 -1.76
CA ASP A 265 -11.63 -11.14 -0.74
C ASP A 265 -10.30 -10.38 -0.88
N VAL A 266 -9.85 -10.16 -2.12
CA VAL A 266 -8.66 -9.38 -2.45
C VAL A 266 -9.09 -7.99 -2.93
N PRO A 267 -8.57 -6.89 -2.36
CA PRO A 267 -8.89 -5.55 -2.80
C PRO A 267 -8.62 -5.35 -4.29
N CYS A 268 -9.65 -4.93 -5.04
CA CYS A 268 -9.52 -4.60 -6.45
C CYS A 268 -9.29 -3.10 -6.64
N ALA A 269 -8.42 -2.76 -7.58
CA ALA A 269 -8.01 -1.41 -7.89
C ALA A 269 -8.21 -1.06 -9.37
N ILE A 270 -8.47 0.21 -9.62
CA ILE A 270 -8.62 0.73 -10.99
C ILE A 270 -8.35 2.23 -11.04
N THR A 271 -7.99 2.74 -12.22
CA THR A 271 -7.94 4.19 -12.49
C THR A 271 -9.33 4.79 -12.59
N THR A 272 -9.55 5.95 -11.96
CA THR A 272 -10.83 6.66 -11.96
C THR A 272 -10.66 8.15 -12.23
N ASN A 273 -11.77 8.84 -12.33
CA ASN A 273 -11.87 10.30 -12.40
C ASN A 273 -13.19 10.76 -11.77
N SER A 274 -13.46 12.06 -11.77
CA SER A 274 -14.69 12.62 -11.16
C SER A 274 -16.01 12.12 -11.74
N ARG A 275 -16.01 11.47 -12.91
CA ARG A 275 -17.22 10.91 -13.54
C ARG A 275 -17.43 9.43 -13.22
N THR A 276 -16.37 8.71 -12.86
CA THR A 276 -16.39 7.25 -12.72
C THR A 276 -16.17 6.74 -11.31
N VAL A 277 -15.58 7.55 -10.41
CA VAL A 277 -15.17 7.11 -9.07
C VAL A 277 -16.33 6.54 -8.24
N GLU A 278 -17.49 7.21 -8.24
CA GLU A 278 -18.66 6.76 -7.46
C GLU A 278 -19.18 5.41 -7.94
N ALA A 279 -19.28 5.23 -9.28
CA ALA A 279 -19.71 3.96 -9.87
C ALA A 279 -18.72 2.84 -9.54
N ARG A 280 -17.42 3.05 -9.70
CA ARG A 280 -16.41 2.04 -9.40
C ARG A 280 -16.40 1.62 -7.93
N LEU A 281 -16.59 2.57 -7.01
CA LEU A 281 -16.75 2.23 -5.58
C LEU A 281 -18.01 1.41 -5.32
N ALA A 282 -19.13 1.75 -5.95
CA ALA A 282 -20.38 1.00 -5.83
C ALA A 282 -20.28 -0.43 -6.40
N GLU A 283 -19.43 -0.66 -7.41
CA GLU A 283 -19.13 -1.98 -7.96
C GLU A 283 -18.26 -2.84 -7.01
N GLY A 284 -17.52 -2.23 -6.07
CA GLY A 284 -16.69 -2.96 -5.11
C GLY A 284 -15.18 -2.66 -5.17
N PHE A 285 -14.73 -1.74 -6.04
CA PHE A 285 -13.34 -1.31 -6.02
C PHE A 285 -12.98 -0.59 -4.72
N ARG A 286 -11.80 -0.87 -4.15
CA ARG A 286 -11.37 -0.34 -2.85
C ARG A 286 -10.01 0.36 -2.87
N PHE A 287 -9.26 0.29 -3.96
CA PHE A 287 -7.97 0.98 -4.11
C PHE A 287 -7.95 1.71 -5.45
N VAL A 288 -8.27 3.01 -5.44
CA VAL A 288 -8.54 3.74 -6.69
C VAL A 288 -7.60 4.93 -6.87
N THR A 289 -7.08 5.11 -8.10
CA THR A 289 -6.40 6.36 -8.44
C THR A 289 -7.41 7.36 -9.01
N VAL A 290 -7.29 8.63 -8.58
CA VAL A 290 -8.23 9.69 -8.93
C VAL A 290 -7.62 10.75 -9.85
N GLY A 291 -6.38 10.57 -10.28
CA GLY A 291 -5.67 11.49 -11.16
C GLY A 291 -4.22 11.11 -11.40
N LEU A 292 -3.54 12.01 -12.10
CA LEU A 292 -2.12 11.96 -12.40
C LEU A 292 -1.44 13.23 -11.85
N ASP A 293 -0.11 13.32 -11.92
CA ASP A 293 0.67 14.48 -11.54
C ASP A 293 0.21 15.79 -12.19
N GLY A 294 0.59 16.88 -11.56
CA GLY A 294 0.26 18.24 -11.93
C GLY A 294 -0.36 19.00 -10.76
N GLY A 295 -0.07 18.50 -9.56
CA GLY A 295 -0.73 18.89 -8.33
C GLY A 295 -2.13 18.28 -8.25
N LEU A 296 -2.85 18.54 -7.17
CA LEU A 296 -4.26 18.18 -7.11
C LEU A 296 -5.04 19.13 -8.06
N SER A 297 -5.12 18.76 -9.33
CA SER A 297 -5.95 19.49 -10.30
C SER A 297 -7.38 19.56 -9.78
N THR A 298 -8.15 20.53 -10.26
CA THR A 298 -9.59 20.65 -9.88
C THR A 298 -10.35 19.35 -10.14
N GLY A 299 -10.01 18.64 -11.22
CA GLY A 299 -10.61 17.33 -11.55
C GLY A 299 -10.21 16.22 -10.58
N THR A 300 -8.95 16.18 -10.16
CA THR A 300 -8.45 15.24 -9.14
C THR A 300 -9.10 15.50 -7.78
N GLN A 301 -9.19 16.77 -7.39
CA GLN A 301 -9.84 17.14 -6.12
C GLN A 301 -11.33 16.83 -6.12
N ASP A 302 -12.03 17.06 -7.24
CA ASP A 302 -13.46 16.70 -7.39
C ASP A 302 -13.64 15.17 -7.31
N ALA A 303 -12.79 14.39 -7.99
CA ALA A 303 -12.82 12.95 -7.92
C ALA A 303 -12.60 12.44 -6.48
N LEU A 304 -11.61 13.00 -5.77
CA LEU A 304 -11.32 12.66 -4.38
C LEU A 304 -12.50 12.97 -3.46
N ASN A 305 -13.09 14.14 -3.58
CA ASN A 305 -14.23 14.55 -2.75
C ASN A 305 -15.45 13.65 -2.99
N ARG A 306 -15.76 13.36 -4.26
CA ARG A 306 -16.85 12.42 -4.62
C ARG A 306 -16.61 11.03 -4.10
N GLY A 307 -15.39 10.51 -4.30
CA GLY A 307 -15.02 9.19 -3.82
C GLY A 307 -15.14 9.07 -2.30
N ARG A 308 -14.67 10.05 -1.54
CA ARG A 308 -14.78 10.06 -0.08
C ARG A 308 -16.22 10.09 0.39
N ASN A 309 -17.06 10.92 -0.24
CA ASN A 309 -18.49 10.98 0.10
C ASN A 309 -19.19 9.65 -0.20
N ALA A 310 -18.88 8.99 -1.31
CA ALA A 310 -19.45 7.69 -1.67
C ALA A 310 -18.91 6.53 -0.80
N GLY A 311 -17.67 6.63 -0.32
CA GLY A 311 -17.00 5.63 0.52
C GLY A 311 -17.17 5.86 2.03
N ASP A 312 -18.07 6.73 2.46
CA ASP A 312 -18.29 7.06 3.87
C ASP A 312 -17.01 7.50 4.61
N ARG A 313 -16.25 8.47 4.03
CA ARG A 313 -14.95 8.93 4.54
C ARG A 313 -14.83 10.45 4.63
#